data_3ecad64d8899bc5aa6c61e3101904ccc
#
_entry.id   3ecad64d8899bc5aa6c61e3101904ccc
#
_cell.length_a   1.000
_cell.length_b   1.000
_cell.length_c   1.000
_cell.angle_alpha   90.00
_cell.angle_beta   90.00
_cell.angle_gamma   90.00
#
_symmetry.space_group_name_H-M   'P 1'
#
loop_
_entity.id
_entity.type
_entity.pdbx_description
1 polymer ?
#
loop_
_entity_poly.entity_id
_entity_poly.type
_entity_poly.pdbx_seq_one_letter_code
_entity_poly.pdbx_strand_id
1 'polypeptide(L)'
;MSIYKRGRIYWYKFTFNGEAIRESTRQTNQHTARNMESAHRSSLAKGEVGIREKKTAPTLADFISQRFQPWAEGSTSAKTWLDYYRPGSRTIQTYKPLANLRLNEITSEKVALFAAWRQSAGLQVSSVNSSLQVLRRIMRLAAQWGAIEVAPAIKMLPGERHREHVVKFEEEARYLAAAPEPLGSVAAILIDTGMRPDECYRLRWESVTWANGRNGTILVSHGKTAAARRVLPLSVRVRNILRARWEAAGVPAEGWVWSAPTISGHFEKSTLKKQHKKALKHSRVRPFVLYSLRHTFLTRLGESGCDAWTLARIAGHSSVAMSARYVHPSEDAVLAALDRLSGHNFGHSENMGERRLAAEPLLSSSNQLSKDGRGERI
;
A
#
# COMPACT_ATOMS: atom_id res chain seq x y z
N MET A 1 40.14 -48.26 -9.57
CA MET A 1 39.19 -48.29 -10.67
C MET A 1 38.27 -47.11 -10.55
N SER A 2 38.14 -46.28 -11.58
CA SER A 2 37.28 -45.08 -11.57
C SER A 2 35.82 -45.40 -11.78
N ILE A 3 35.47 -46.53 -12.41
CA ILE A 3 34.13 -46.97 -12.75
C ILE A 3 33.73 -48.16 -11.87
N TYR A 4 32.51 -48.12 -11.36
CA TYR A 4 31.92 -49.21 -10.56
C TYR A 4 30.43 -49.33 -10.83
N LYS A 5 29.87 -50.50 -10.54
CA LYS A 5 28.44 -50.77 -10.77
C LYS A 5 27.65 -50.60 -9.47
N ARG A 6 26.52 -49.89 -9.55
CA ARG A 6 25.58 -49.78 -8.45
C ARG A 6 24.17 -50.14 -8.95
N GLY A 7 23.72 -51.31 -8.54
CA GLY A 7 22.54 -51.95 -9.15
C GLY A 7 22.78 -52.27 -10.62
N ARG A 8 21.90 -51.83 -11.53
CA ARG A 8 22.03 -52.07 -12.98
C ARG A 8 22.82 -50.97 -13.70
N ILE A 9 23.22 -49.87 -13.01
CA ILE A 9 23.80 -48.68 -13.62
C ILE A 9 25.27 -48.53 -13.23
N TYR A 10 26.10 -48.09 -14.16
CA TYR A 10 27.51 -47.75 -13.90
C TYR A 10 27.63 -46.33 -13.38
N TRP A 11 28.54 -46.13 -12.47
CA TRP A 11 28.96 -44.90 -11.89
C TRP A 11 30.45 -44.71 -12.06
N TYR A 12 30.93 -43.46 -12.13
CA TYR A 12 32.34 -43.16 -12.05
C TYR A 12 32.68 -42.27 -10.85
N LYS A 13 33.89 -42.39 -10.38
CA LYS A 13 34.47 -41.55 -9.33
C LYS A 13 35.92 -41.25 -9.70
N PHE A 14 36.28 -39.96 -9.74
CA PHE A 14 37.66 -39.52 -9.91
C PHE A 14 37.90 -38.22 -9.16
N THR A 15 39.20 -37.84 -8.97
CA THR A 15 39.59 -36.57 -8.38
C THR A 15 40.13 -35.68 -9.48
N PHE A 16 39.68 -34.40 -9.52
CA PHE A 16 40.17 -33.37 -10.39
C PHE A 16 40.41 -32.10 -9.58
N ASN A 17 41.60 -31.50 -9.66
CA ASN A 17 42.03 -30.36 -8.84
C ASN A 17 41.74 -30.47 -7.34
N GLY A 18 41.91 -31.65 -6.77
CA GLY A 18 41.68 -31.89 -5.35
C GLY A 18 40.22 -32.22 -4.97
N GLU A 19 39.28 -32.07 -5.89
CA GLU A 19 37.88 -32.38 -5.64
C GLU A 19 37.49 -33.76 -6.17
N ALA A 20 36.75 -34.52 -5.34
CA ALA A 20 36.22 -35.84 -5.70
C ALA A 20 34.90 -35.68 -6.48
N ILE A 21 34.93 -36.05 -7.75
CA ILE A 21 33.77 -36.07 -8.64
C ILE A 21 33.20 -37.46 -8.67
N ARG A 22 31.88 -37.58 -8.44
CA ARG A 22 31.13 -38.83 -8.48
C ARG A 22 29.79 -38.61 -9.15
N GLU A 23 29.57 -39.32 -10.27
CA GLU A 23 28.35 -39.19 -11.05
C GLU A 23 27.83 -40.55 -11.56
N SER A 24 26.53 -40.61 -11.78
CA SER A 24 25.84 -41.71 -12.46
C SER A 24 25.90 -41.54 -13.94
N THR A 25 26.32 -42.53 -14.69
CA THR A 25 26.28 -42.55 -16.14
C THR A 25 24.88 -42.82 -16.67
N ARG A 26 23.96 -43.30 -15.83
CA ARG A 26 22.63 -43.81 -16.24
C ARG A 26 22.71 -44.92 -17.33
N GLN A 27 23.87 -45.49 -17.51
CA GLN A 27 24.13 -46.52 -18.54
C GLN A 27 24.33 -47.89 -17.91
N THR A 28 23.87 -48.91 -18.60
CA THR A 28 24.05 -50.33 -18.21
C THR A 28 25.24 -50.96 -18.93
N ASN A 29 25.84 -50.27 -19.92
CA ASN A 29 26.99 -50.70 -20.66
C ASN A 29 28.28 -50.07 -20.08
N GLN A 30 29.26 -50.90 -19.72
CA GLN A 30 30.52 -50.45 -19.12
C GLN A 30 31.40 -49.64 -20.10
N HIS A 31 31.39 -49.97 -21.37
CA HIS A 31 32.17 -49.26 -22.39
C HIS A 31 31.64 -47.83 -22.57
N THR A 32 30.33 -47.68 -22.68
CA THR A 32 29.66 -46.36 -22.75
C THR A 32 29.94 -45.53 -21.48
N ALA A 33 29.91 -46.17 -20.32
CA ALA A 33 30.21 -45.47 -19.06
C ALA A 33 31.66 -44.95 -18.99
N ARG A 34 32.64 -45.71 -19.56
CA ARG A 34 34.06 -45.29 -19.66
C ARG A 34 34.19 -44.06 -20.61
N ASN A 35 33.50 -44.12 -21.75
CA ASN A 35 33.52 -43.01 -22.68
C ASN A 35 32.96 -41.74 -22.06
N MET A 36 31.88 -41.83 -21.28
CA MET A 36 31.29 -40.69 -20.55
C MET A 36 32.25 -40.14 -19.49
N GLU A 37 32.91 -40.97 -18.68
CA GLU A 37 33.94 -40.55 -17.72
C GLU A 37 35.08 -39.82 -18.43
N SER A 38 35.59 -40.39 -19.54
CA SER A 38 36.68 -39.82 -20.30
C SER A 38 36.31 -38.46 -20.93
N ALA A 39 35.09 -38.35 -21.49
CA ALA A 39 34.57 -37.11 -22.00
C ALA A 39 34.43 -36.03 -20.91
N HIS A 40 33.91 -36.41 -19.71
CA HIS A 40 33.79 -35.50 -18.60
C HIS A 40 35.19 -35.02 -18.10
N ARG A 41 36.17 -35.90 -18.01
CA ARG A 41 37.55 -35.53 -17.67
C ARG A 41 38.12 -34.53 -18.71
N SER A 42 37.91 -34.79 -19.97
CA SER A 42 38.35 -33.94 -21.08
C SER A 42 37.69 -32.55 -21.05
N SER A 43 36.38 -32.50 -20.80
CA SER A 43 35.64 -31.25 -20.66
C SER A 43 36.13 -30.41 -19.45
N LEU A 44 36.43 -31.07 -18.35
CA LEU A 44 37.01 -30.40 -17.19
C LEU A 44 38.42 -29.88 -17.47
N ALA A 45 39.24 -30.67 -18.14
CA ALA A 45 40.60 -30.27 -18.56
C ALA A 45 40.59 -29.10 -19.53
N LYS A 46 39.59 -28.99 -20.39
CA LYS A 46 39.39 -27.87 -21.34
C LYS A 46 38.75 -26.64 -20.69
N GLY A 47 38.27 -26.71 -19.43
CA GLY A 47 37.52 -25.66 -18.78
C GLY A 47 36.09 -25.49 -19.30
N GLU A 48 35.59 -26.40 -20.12
CA GLU A 48 34.23 -26.36 -20.67
C GLU A 48 33.16 -26.69 -19.64
N VAL A 49 33.52 -27.49 -18.63
CA VAL A 49 32.69 -27.77 -17.45
C VAL A 49 33.42 -27.26 -16.23
N GLY A 50 33.06 -26.10 -15.76
CA GLY A 50 33.59 -25.55 -14.53
C GLY A 50 33.21 -26.44 -13.35
N ILE A 51 34.19 -26.82 -12.50
CA ILE A 51 33.89 -27.23 -11.13
C ILE A 51 33.24 -25.99 -10.52
N ARG A 52 31.93 -26.04 -10.29
CA ARG A 52 31.28 -24.96 -9.55
C ARG A 52 31.89 -24.99 -8.15
N GLU A 53 32.81 -24.05 -7.90
CA GLU A 53 33.14 -23.73 -6.51
C GLU A 53 31.81 -23.49 -5.80
N LYS A 54 31.52 -24.31 -4.82
CA LYS A 54 30.39 -24.07 -3.92
C LYS A 54 30.70 -22.79 -3.17
N LYS A 55 30.42 -21.63 -3.79
CA LYS A 55 30.48 -20.33 -3.09
C LYS A 55 29.58 -20.50 -1.86
N THR A 56 30.18 -20.61 -0.71
CA THR A 56 29.45 -20.70 0.55
C THR A 56 28.63 -19.44 0.70
N ALA A 57 27.31 -19.58 0.72
CA ALA A 57 26.40 -18.47 0.88
C ALA A 57 26.77 -17.68 2.16
N PRO A 58 26.81 -16.35 2.16
CA PRO A 58 27.05 -15.56 3.35
C PRO A 58 25.95 -15.77 4.38
N THR A 59 26.19 -15.41 5.64
CA THR A 59 25.14 -15.37 6.65
C THR A 59 24.14 -14.25 6.30
N LEU A 60 22.91 -14.34 6.81
CA LEU A 60 21.92 -13.30 6.63
C LEU A 60 22.40 -11.96 7.19
N ALA A 61 23.06 -11.98 8.35
CA ALA A 61 23.59 -10.76 8.98
C ALA A 61 24.69 -10.11 8.12
N ASP A 62 25.61 -10.91 7.55
CA ASP A 62 26.67 -10.39 6.67
C ASP A 62 26.10 -9.85 5.37
N PHE A 63 25.17 -10.56 4.75
CA PHE A 63 24.49 -10.10 3.53
C PHE A 63 23.76 -8.79 3.76
N ILE A 64 23.05 -8.66 4.89
CA ILE A 64 22.37 -7.40 5.26
C ILE A 64 23.40 -6.27 5.36
N SER A 65 24.46 -6.46 6.13
CA SER A 65 25.43 -5.40 6.43
C SER A 65 26.27 -5.00 5.21
N GLN A 66 26.75 -5.99 4.45
CA GLN A 66 27.72 -5.78 3.40
C GLN A 66 27.09 -5.45 2.03
N ARG A 67 25.86 -5.90 1.78
CA ARG A 67 25.21 -5.77 0.46
C ARG A 67 23.88 -5.05 0.51
N PHE A 68 22.94 -5.50 1.36
CA PHE A 68 21.59 -4.97 1.36
C PHE A 68 21.52 -3.54 1.88
N GLN A 69 22.16 -3.23 3.00
CA GLN A 69 22.12 -1.88 3.59
C GLN A 69 22.75 -0.81 2.67
N PRO A 70 23.96 -0.97 2.11
CA PRO A 70 24.51 -0.01 1.18
C PRO A 70 23.66 0.20 -0.06
N TRP A 71 23.09 -0.91 -0.60
CA TRP A 71 22.18 -0.81 -1.72
C TRP A 71 20.90 -0.04 -1.36
N ALA A 72 20.27 -0.37 -0.22
CA ALA A 72 19.02 0.25 0.21
C ALA A 72 19.19 1.75 0.47
N GLU A 73 20.30 2.15 1.05
CA GLU A 73 20.65 3.55 1.32
C GLU A 73 20.87 4.34 0.02
N GLY A 74 21.58 3.78 -0.95
CA GLY A 74 21.88 4.45 -2.22
C GLY A 74 20.74 4.37 -3.26
N SER A 75 19.90 3.33 -3.21
CA SER A 75 18.91 3.05 -4.25
C SER A 75 17.48 3.43 -3.85
N THR A 76 17.22 3.87 -2.62
CA THR A 76 15.88 4.25 -2.15
C THR A 76 15.87 5.68 -1.62
N SER A 77 14.68 6.27 -1.47
CA SER A 77 14.61 7.58 -0.83
C SER A 77 15.11 7.52 0.62
N ALA A 78 15.77 8.60 1.09
CA ALA A 78 16.24 8.70 2.47
C ALA A 78 15.15 8.32 3.50
N LYS A 79 13.91 8.73 3.26
CA LYS A 79 12.76 8.37 4.11
C LYS A 79 12.49 6.87 4.11
N THR A 80 12.54 6.21 2.95
CA THR A 80 12.33 4.75 2.84
C THR A 80 13.43 3.99 3.55
N TRP A 81 14.68 4.44 3.42
CA TRP A 81 15.82 3.87 4.13
C TRP A 81 15.67 4.04 5.65
N LEU A 82 15.50 5.27 6.14
CA LEU A 82 15.49 5.58 7.57
C LEU A 82 14.28 5.02 8.31
N ASP A 83 13.09 5.09 7.69
CA ASP A 83 11.82 4.73 8.35
C ASP A 83 11.42 3.27 8.15
N TYR A 84 11.97 2.59 7.13
CA TYR A 84 11.51 1.25 6.77
C TYR A 84 12.62 0.21 6.70
N TYR A 85 13.62 0.36 5.82
CA TYR A 85 14.64 -0.66 5.64
C TYR A 85 15.62 -0.75 6.80
N ARG A 86 16.11 0.37 7.29
CA ARG A 86 17.07 0.40 8.41
C ARG A 86 16.50 -0.22 9.69
N PRO A 87 15.32 0.17 10.19
CA PRO A 87 14.75 -0.47 11.39
C PRO A 87 14.36 -1.93 11.14
N GLY A 88 13.83 -2.28 9.95
CA GLY A 88 13.53 -3.66 9.58
C GLY A 88 14.76 -4.56 9.56
N SER A 89 15.85 -4.10 8.97
CA SER A 89 17.15 -4.80 8.95
C SER A 89 17.69 -5.03 10.34
N ARG A 90 17.70 -3.99 11.19
CA ARG A 90 18.12 -4.11 12.59
C ARG A 90 17.30 -5.15 13.36
N THR A 91 15.98 -5.14 13.16
CA THR A 91 15.09 -6.12 13.79
C THR A 91 15.44 -7.55 13.38
N ILE A 92 15.72 -7.79 12.09
CA ILE A 92 16.11 -9.11 11.58
C ILE A 92 17.46 -9.53 12.18
N GLN A 93 18.44 -8.64 12.22
CA GLN A 93 19.77 -8.92 12.79
C GLN A 93 19.75 -9.16 14.31
N THR A 94 18.75 -8.66 15.03
CA THR A 94 18.57 -8.90 16.47
C THR A 94 18.15 -10.34 16.75
N TYR A 95 17.39 -10.98 15.86
CA TYR A 95 16.99 -12.37 16.01
C TYR A 95 18.07 -13.33 15.53
N LYS A 96 19.02 -13.66 16.42
CA LYS A 96 20.21 -14.48 16.13
C LYS A 96 19.94 -15.83 15.51
N PRO A 97 18.85 -16.57 15.91
CA PRO A 97 18.53 -17.87 15.28
C PRO A 97 18.30 -17.80 13.76
N LEU A 98 17.95 -16.62 13.22
CA LEU A 98 17.80 -16.40 11.78
C LEU A 98 19.01 -15.66 11.20
N ALA A 99 19.50 -14.64 11.90
CA ALA A 99 20.56 -13.74 11.43
C ALA A 99 21.88 -14.47 11.16
N ASN A 100 22.21 -15.49 11.98
CA ASN A 100 23.45 -16.25 11.88
C ASN A 100 23.37 -17.42 10.87
N LEU A 101 22.20 -17.70 10.30
CA LEU A 101 22.07 -18.74 9.29
C LEU A 101 22.64 -18.26 7.96
N ARG A 102 23.19 -19.19 7.19
CA ARG A 102 23.52 -18.94 5.79
C ARG A 102 22.22 -18.74 4.98
N LEU A 103 22.25 -17.89 3.97
CA LEU A 103 21.08 -17.55 3.18
C LEU A 103 20.37 -18.78 2.59
N ASN A 104 21.11 -19.80 2.18
CA ASN A 104 20.59 -21.05 1.63
C ASN A 104 19.98 -22.00 2.69
N GLU A 105 20.19 -21.73 3.98
CA GLU A 105 19.63 -22.49 5.10
C GLU A 105 18.32 -21.90 5.60
N ILE A 106 17.92 -20.73 5.10
CA ILE A 106 16.70 -20.04 5.51
C ILE A 106 15.51 -20.67 4.81
N THR A 107 14.74 -21.44 5.58
CA THR A 107 13.49 -22.06 5.14
C THR A 107 12.28 -21.26 5.55
N SER A 108 11.12 -21.56 4.94
CA SER A 108 9.82 -20.95 5.34
C SER A 108 9.48 -21.22 6.80
N GLU A 109 9.91 -22.38 7.36
CA GLU A 109 9.74 -22.71 8.77
C GLU A 109 10.53 -21.74 9.67
N LYS A 110 11.82 -21.50 9.37
CA LYS A 110 12.65 -20.57 10.14
C LYS A 110 12.13 -19.13 10.08
N VAL A 111 11.55 -18.75 8.95
CA VAL A 111 10.83 -17.46 8.81
C VAL A 111 9.57 -17.42 9.66
N ALA A 112 8.82 -18.53 9.76
CA ALA A 112 7.65 -18.62 10.64
C ALA A 112 8.03 -18.48 12.12
N LEU A 113 9.14 -19.08 12.55
CA LEU A 113 9.68 -18.92 13.91
C LEU A 113 10.08 -17.46 14.21
N PHE A 114 10.67 -16.75 13.24
CA PHE A 114 10.93 -15.31 13.36
C PHE A 114 9.62 -14.52 13.52
N ALA A 115 8.59 -14.85 12.75
CA ALA A 115 7.29 -14.20 12.87
C ALA A 115 6.65 -14.45 14.25
N ALA A 116 6.71 -15.71 14.75
CA ALA A 116 6.22 -16.08 16.08
C ALA A 116 6.96 -15.32 17.19
N TRP A 117 8.29 -15.21 17.10
CA TRP A 117 9.08 -14.41 18.03
C TRP A 117 8.66 -12.93 18.02
N ARG A 118 8.35 -12.35 16.86
CA ARG A 118 7.83 -10.98 16.78
C ARG A 118 6.45 -10.85 17.43
N GLN A 119 5.57 -11.85 17.25
CA GLN A 119 4.25 -11.87 17.86
C GLN A 119 4.32 -12.04 19.39
N SER A 120 5.21 -12.89 19.91
CA SER A 120 5.40 -13.07 21.35
C SER A 120 5.86 -11.81 22.08
N ALA A 121 6.48 -10.86 21.35
CA ALA A 121 6.80 -9.53 21.87
C ALA A 121 5.58 -8.56 21.90
N GLY A 122 4.36 -9.05 21.70
CA GLY A 122 3.11 -8.25 21.76
C GLY A 122 2.89 -7.33 20.57
N LEU A 123 3.59 -7.53 19.45
CA LEU A 123 3.49 -6.64 18.30
C LEU A 123 2.24 -6.93 17.47
N GLN A 124 1.67 -5.87 16.91
CA GLN A 124 0.54 -5.99 15.97
C GLN A 124 0.98 -6.70 14.68
N VAL A 125 0.04 -7.45 14.06
CA VAL A 125 0.25 -8.20 12.81
C VAL A 125 0.89 -7.32 11.72
N SER A 126 0.44 -6.07 11.57
CA SER A 126 1.02 -5.11 10.61
C SER A 126 2.52 -4.83 10.83
N SER A 127 2.95 -4.74 12.11
CA SER A 127 4.35 -4.54 12.45
C SER A 127 5.20 -5.79 12.18
N VAL A 128 4.65 -6.97 12.42
CA VAL A 128 5.29 -8.25 12.07
C VAL A 128 5.42 -8.37 10.55
N ASN A 129 4.32 -8.13 9.82
CA ASN A 129 4.31 -8.16 8.35
C ASN A 129 5.28 -7.16 7.73
N SER A 130 5.43 -5.96 8.32
CA SER A 130 6.44 -5.00 7.88
C SER A 130 7.86 -5.59 7.95
N SER A 131 8.20 -6.31 9.02
CA SER A 131 9.50 -7.00 9.14
C SER A 131 9.65 -8.14 8.13
N LEU A 132 8.57 -8.91 7.91
CA LEU A 132 8.54 -9.99 6.91
C LEU A 132 8.68 -9.46 5.48
N GLN A 133 8.12 -8.28 5.17
CA GLN A 133 8.28 -7.64 3.88
C GLN A 133 9.74 -7.21 3.62
N VAL A 134 10.42 -6.69 4.66
CA VAL A 134 11.85 -6.36 4.57
C VAL A 134 12.67 -7.64 4.33
N LEU A 135 12.43 -8.70 5.11
CA LEU A 135 13.09 -9.99 4.92
C LEU A 135 12.83 -10.56 3.52
N ARG A 136 11.60 -10.51 3.03
CA ARG A 136 11.24 -10.92 1.66
C ARG A 136 12.04 -10.15 0.62
N ARG A 137 12.20 -8.83 0.79
CA ARG A 137 13.00 -8.02 -0.13
C ARG A 137 14.47 -8.42 -0.10
N ILE A 138 15.04 -8.65 1.08
CA ILE A 138 16.42 -9.11 1.25
C ILE A 138 16.64 -10.44 0.54
N MET A 139 15.78 -11.44 0.77
CA MET A 139 15.93 -12.77 0.18
C MET A 139 15.74 -12.75 -1.35
N ARG A 140 14.83 -11.94 -1.88
CA ARG A 140 14.67 -11.75 -3.33
C ARG A 140 15.90 -11.12 -3.97
N LEU A 141 16.51 -10.11 -3.33
CA LEU A 141 17.74 -9.51 -3.80
C LEU A 141 18.91 -10.50 -3.70
N ALA A 142 18.96 -11.32 -2.65
CA ALA A 142 19.98 -12.36 -2.52
C ALA A 142 19.93 -13.37 -3.69
N ALA A 143 18.72 -13.76 -4.10
CA ALA A 143 18.54 -14.60 -5.29
C ALA A 143 18.88 -13.85 -6.59
N GLN A 144 18.42 -12.62 -6.74
CA GLN A 144 18.70 -11.78 -7.92
C GLN A 144 20.21 -11.52 -8.11
N TRP A 145 20.97 -11.40 -7.01
CA TRP A 145 22.42 -11.16 -7.04
C TRP A 145 23.26 -12.45 -7.00
N GLY A 146 22.60 -13.61 -7.15
CA GLY A 146 23.28 -14.91 -7.24
C GLY A 146 23.92 -15.40 -5.93
N ALA A 147 23.52 -14.84 -4.78
CA ALA A 147 23.96 -15.32 -3.47
C ALA A 147 23.26 -16.63 -3.04
N ILE A 148 22.07 -16.87 -3.56
CA ILE A 148 21.29 -18.11 -3.46
C ILE A 148 20.61 -18.39 -4.80
N GLU A 149 20.21 -19.62 -5.05
CA GLU A 149 19.51 -20.01 -6.29
C GLU A 149 18.05 -19.56 -6.28
N VAL A 150 17.34 -19.79 -5.17
CA VAL A 150 15.91 -19.47 -5.02
C VAL A 150 15.63 -18.86 -3.66
N ALA A 151 14.85 -17.80 -3.63
CA ALA A 151 14.39 -17.19 -2.39
C ALA A 151 13.27 -18.05 -1.75
N PRO A 152 13.26 -18.25 -0.42
CA PRO A 152 12.21 -18.97 0.26
C PRO A 152 10.87 -18.23 0.14
N ALA A 153 9.77 -19.00 0.13
CA ALA A 153 8.43 -18.42 0.17
C ALA A 153 8.17 -17.79 1.55
N ILE A 154 7.95 -16.48 1.60
CA ILE A 154 7.65 -15.72 2.81
C ILE A 154 6.19 -15.28 2.76
N LYS A 155 5.33 -15.94 3.54
CA LYS A 155 3.91 -15.60 3.66
C LYS A 155 3.71 -14.50 4.70
N MET A 156 2.83 -13.54 4.41
CA MET A 156 2.39 -12.56 5.39
C MET A 156 1.36 -13.17 6.32
N LEU A 157 1.33 -12.71 7.57
CA LEU A 157 0.32 -13.11 8.53
C LEU A 157 -1.04 -12.50 8.14
N PRO A 158 -2.13 -13.27 8.21
CA PRO A 158 -3.47 -12.75 8.00
C PRO A 158 -3.92 -11.85 9.18
N GLY A 159 -5.04 -11.13 8.99
CA GLY A 159 -5.66 -10.35 10.07
C GLY A 159 -5.04 -8.97 10.31
N GLU A 160 -4.37 -8.38 9.31
CA GLU A 160 -4.05 -6.95 9.37
C GLU A 160 -5.33 -6.13 9.49
N ARG A 161 -5.43 -5.38 10.60
CA ARG A 161 -6.55 -4.45 10.81
C ARG A 161 -6.20 -3.10 10.19
N HIS A 162 -6.99 -2.66 9.24
CA HIS A 162 -6.96 -1.28 8.77
C HIS A 162 -7.68 -0.37 9.78
N ARG A 163 -7.13 0.82 10.02
CA ARG A 163 -7.79 1.81 10.87
C ARG A 163 -8.86 2.51 10.04
N GLU A 164 -10.10 2.08 10.18
CA GLU A 164 -11.26 2.60 9.46
C GLU A 164 -12.12 3.50 10.36
N HIS A 165 -11.49 4.30 11.23
CA HIS A 165 -12.26 5.20 12.07
C HIS A 165 -12.73 6.41 11.25
N VAL A 166 -14.01 6.46 10.97
CA VAL A 166 -14.72 7.63 10.42
C VAL A 166 -15.19 8.48 11.61
N VAL A 167 -14.74 9.72 11.66
CA VAL A 167 -15.13 10.68 12.70
C VAL A 167 -16.55 11.17 12.41
N LYS A 168 -17.51 10.96 13.33
CA LYS A 168 -18.90 11.42 13.18
C LYS A 168 -18.97 12.96 13.26
N PHE A 169 -20.05 13.55 12.74
CA PHE A 169 -20.21 15.02 12.73
C PHE A 169 -20.21 15.61 14.16
N GLU A 170 -20.84 14.93 15.11
CA GLU A 170 -20.85 15.37 16.51
C GLU A 170 -19.47 15.24 17.18
N GLU A 171 -18.69 14.20 16.80
CA GLU A 171 -17.31 14.04 17.27
C GLU A 171 -16.41 15.12 16.66
N GLU A 172 -16.58 15.44 15.37
CA GLU A 172 -15.88 16.52 14.68
C GLU A 172 -16.10 17.86 15.39
N ALA A 173 -17.37 18.23 15.63
CA ALA A 173 -17.72 19.48 16.29
C ALA A 173 -17.08 19.57 17.67
N ARG A 174 -17.17 18.54 18.51
CA ARG A 174 -16.55 18.49 19.85
C ARG A 174 -15.02 18.54 19.78
N TYR A 175 -14.44 17.84 18.82
CA TYR A 175 -12.99 17.82 18.64
C TYR A 175 -12.46 19.18 18.21
N LEU A 176 -13.08 19.82 17.22
CA LEU A 176 -12.67 21.15 16.74
C LEU A 176 -12.83 22.21 17.82
N ALA A 177 -13.92 22.17 18.62
CA ALA A 177 -14.12 23.08 19.74
C ALA A 177 -13.03 22.92 20.85
N ALA A 178 -12.48 21.71 21.01
CA ALA A 178 -11.41 21.42 21.97
C ALA A 178 -9.99 21.57 21.40
N ALA A 179 -9.85 21.75 20.09
CA ALA A 179 -8.57 21.86 19.42
C ALA A 179 -8.03 23.29 19.48
N PRO A 180 -6.90 23.54 20.15
CA PRO A 180 -6.28 24.87 20.14
C PRO A 180 -5.68 25.19 18.77
N GLU A 181 -5.50 26.48 18.47
CA GLU A 181 -4.75 26.88 17.28
C GLU A 181 -3.24 26.50 17.43
N PRO A 182 -2.58 26.11 16.37
CA PRO A 182 -3.07 25.95 14.97
C PRO A 182 -3.69 24.58 14.65
N LEU A 183 -3.87 23.69 15.62
CA LEU A 183 -4.43 22.34 15.39
C LEU A 183 -5.86 22.39 14.84
N GLY A 184 -6.71 23.31 15.35
CA GLY A 184 -8.09 23.48 14.89
C GLY A 184 -8.16 23.78 13.40
N SER A 185 -7.39 24.76 12.96
CA SER A 185 -7.29 25.12 11.54
C SER A 185 -6.78 24.00 10.65
N VAL A 186 -5.72 23.30 11.06
CA VAL A 186 -5.19 22.13 10.34
C VAL A 186 -6.22 21.03 10.24
N ALA A 187 -6.90 20.70 11.34
CA ALA A 187 -7.91 19.63 11.36
C ALA A 187 -9.10 19.96 10.44
N ALA A 188 -9.59 21.20 10.46
CA ALA A 188 -10.66 21.66 9.58
C ALA A 188 -10.25 21.57 8.10
N ILE A 189 -9.02 21.93 7.74
CA ILE A 189 -8.50 21.80 6.38
C ILE A 189 -8.43 20.33 5.97
N LEU A 190 -7.93 19.46 6.84
CA LEU A 190 -7.82 18.02 6.53
C LEU A 190 -9.19 17.38 6.27
N ILE A 191 -10.19 17.73 7.07
CA ILE A 191 -11.54 17.15 6.97
C ILE A 191 -12.37 17.72 5.81
N ASP A 192 -12.05 18.92 5.33
CA ASP A 192 -12.75 19.56 4.20
C ASP A 192 -12.08 19.33 2.85
N THR A 193 -10.80 18.97 2.82
CA THR A 193 -10.02 18.83 1.58
C THR A 193 -9.54 17.43 1.31
N GLY A 194 -9.53 16.57 2.34
CA GLY A 194 -8.94 15.24 2.25
C GLY A 194 -7.43 15.22 2.02
N MET A 195 -6.72 16.31 2.22
CA MET A 195 -5.25 16.33 2.13
C MET A 195 -4.63 15.36 3.12
N ARG A 196 -3.46 14.82 2.78
CA ARG A 196 -2.63 14.11 3.77
C ARG A 196 -2.08 15.12 4.78
N PRO A 197 -1.93 14.78 6.08
CA PRO A 197 -1.34 15.70 7.05
C PRO A 197 0.00 16.31 6.59
N ASP A 198 0.88 15.52 5.99
CA ASP A 198 2.17 15.99 5.46
C ASP A 198 2.01 16.98 4.30
N GLU A 199 1.01 16.79 3.43
CA GLU A 199 0.66 17.73 2.35
C GLU A 199 0.17 19.05 2.93
N CYS A 200 -0.70 19.01 3.95
CA CYS A 200 -1.18 20.19 4.63
C CYS A 200 -0.04 20.95 5.34
N TYR A 201 0.85 20.25 6.05
CA TYR A 201 1.98 20.86 6.76
C TYR A 201 2.97 21.56 5.82
N ARG A 202 3.10 21.07 4.58
CA ARG A 202 3.95 21.63 3.52
C ARG A 202 3.23 22.61 2.60
N LEU A 203 2.05 23.06 3.00
CA LEU A 203 1.31 24.06 2.19
C LEU A 203 2.07 25.37 2.17
N ARG A 204 2.18 25.96 0.98
CA ARG A 204 2.83 27.24 0.74
C ARG A 204 1.81 28.26 0.26
N TRP A 205 2.04 29.54 0.54
CA TRP A 205 1.13 30.62 0.15
C TRP A 205 0.98 30.72 -1.36
N GLU A 206 2.05 30.57 -2.13
CA GLU A 206 2.03 30.58 -3.59
C GLU A 206 1.25 29.40 -4.21
N SER A 207 0.90 28.42 -3.41
CA SER A 207 0.04 27.29 -3.83
C SER A 207 -1.45 27.57 -3.62
N VAL A 208 -1.81 28.69 -3.00
CA VAL A 208 -3.19 29.09 -2.76
C VAL A 208 -3.60 30.15 -3.79
N THR A 209 -4.60 29.85 -4.61
CA THR A 209 -5.12 30.77 -5.62
C THR A 209 -6.53 31.20 -5.23
N TRP A 210 -6.70 32.48 -4.87
CA TRP A 210 -7.94 33.02 -4.32
C TRP A 210 -9.04 33.21 -5.37
N ALA A 211 -8.65 33.47 -6.63
CA ALA A 211 -9.58 33.83 -7.72
C ALA A 211 -10.13 32.62 -8.49
N ASN A 212 -9.53 31.43 -8.35
CA ASN A 212 -9.93 30.25 -9.11
C ASN A 212 -11.14 29.55 -8.47
N GLY A 213 -12.11 29.17 -9.30
CA GLY A 213 -13.34 28.52 -8.86
C GLY A 213 -14.19 29.40 -7.94
N ARG A 214 -15.16 28.81 -7.24
CA ARG A 214 -16.10 29.53 -6.39
C ARG A 214 -15.46 30.16 -5.14
N ASN A 215 -14.52 29.43 -4.53
CA ASN A 215 -13.92 29.83 -3.24
C ASN A 215 -12.39 29.85 -3.26
N GLY A 216 -11.75 29.72 -4.42
CA GLY A 216 -10.32 29.54 -4.55
C GLY A 216 -9.91 28.08 -4.60
N THR A 217 -8.61 27.84 -4.82
CA THR A 217 -8.04 26.49 -4.95
C THR A 217 -6.70 26.40 -4.23
N ILE A 218 -6.31 25.16 -3.88
CA ILE A 218 -5.00 24.79 -3.38
C ILE A 218 -4.33 23.86 -4.39
N LEU A 219 -3.11 24.17 -4.80
CA LEU A 219 -2.24 23.25 -5.53
C LEU A 219 -1.45 22.40 -4.54
N VAL A 220 -1.76 21.11 -4.47
CA VAL A 220 -0.91 20.13 -3.78
C VAL A 220 0.24 19.77 -4.70
N SER A 221 1.42 20.35 -4.49
CA SER A 221 2.60 20.17 -5.34
C SER A 221 3.49 19.01 -4.94
N HIS A 222 3.44 18.58 -3.68
CA HIS A 222 4.32 17.56 -3.11
C HIS A 222 3.60 16.25 -2.88
N GLY A 223 4.18 15.14 -3.35
CA GLY A 223 3.68 13.81 -3.10
C GLY A 223 4.60 12.72 -3.63
N LYS A 224 4.39 11.48 -3.19
CA LYS A 224 5.20 10.32 -3.54
C LYS A 224 5.06 9.88 -5.01
N THR A 225 3.96 10.26 -5.67
CA THR A 225 3.62 9.85 -7.04
C THR A 225 3.15 11.07 -7.85
N ALA A 226 3.21 10.98 -9.17
CA ALA A 226 2.68 12.02 -10.06
C ALA A 226 1.19 12.31 -9.80
N ALA A 227 0.39 11.29 -9.48
CA ALA A 227 -1.02 11.42 -9.12
C ALA A 227 -1.27 12.24 -7.83
N ALA A 228 -0.25 12.39 -6.97
CA ALA A 228 -0.37 13.21 -5.77
C ALA A 228 -0.45 14.71 -6.10
N ARG A 229 0.12 15.15 -7.23
CA ARG A 229 0.01 16.55 -7.68
C ARG A 229 -1.40 16.80 -8.22
N ARG A 230 -2.12 17.68 -7.54
CA ARG A 230 -3.53 17.97 -7.85
C ARG A 230 -3.96 19.33 -7.35
N VAL A 231 -5.01 19.87 -7.97
CA VAL A 231 -5.67 21.08 -7.52
C VAL A 231 -6.93 20.69 -6.75
N LEU A 232 -7.10 21.23 -5.55
CA LEU A 232 -8.25 21.01 -4.69
C LEU A 232 -9.07 22.32 -4.59
N PRO A 233 -10.38 22.32 -4.84
CA PRO A 233 -11.22 23.46 -4.55
C PRO A 233 -11.33 23.69 -3.04
N LEU A 234 -11.48 24.94 -2.64
CA LEU A 234 -11.68 25.32 -1.24
C LEU A 234 -13.16 25.29 -0.88
N SER A 235 -13.46 24.74 0.32
CA SER A 235 -14.72 25.05 0.99
C SER A 235 -14.71 26.49 1.51
N VAL A 236 -15.89 27.05 1.81
CA VAL A 236 -16.00 28.38 2.45
C VAL A 236 -15.20 28.41 3.75
N ARG A 237 -15.30 27.36 4.58
CA ARG A 237 -14.59 27.22 5.85
C ARG A 237 -13.08 27.28 5.64
N VAL A 238 -12.55 26.51 4.71
CA VAL A 238 -11.08 26.46 4.45
C VAL A 238 -10.59 27.80 3.90
N ARG A 239 -11.37 28.44 2.99
CA ARG A 239 -11.04 29.78 2.49
C ARG A 239 -10.91 30.79 3.64
N ASN A 240 -11.89 30.83 4.54
CA ASN A 240 -11.90 31.77 5.66
C ASN A 240 -10.72 31.53 6.62
N ILE A 241 -10.42 30.27 6.95
CA ILE A 241 -9.25 29.90 7.77
C ILE A 241 -7.94 30.37 7.13
N LEU A 242 -7.75 30.05 5.85
CA LEU A 242 -6.54 30.44 5.13
C LEU A 242 -6.44 31.95 4.98
N ARG A 243 -7.56 32.64 4.72
CA ARG A 243 -7.60 34.09 4.57
C ARG A 243 -7.24 34.83 5.85
N ALA A 244 -7.87 34.46 6.97
CA ALA A 244 -7.55 35.03 8.28
C ALA A 244 -6.08 34.81 8.65
N ARG A 245 -5.56 33.62 8.36
CA ARG A 245 -4.16 33.30 8.62
C ARG A 245 -3.19 34.08 7.71
N TRP A 246 -3.55 34.27 6.45
CA TRP A 246 -2.78 35.04 5.48
C TRP A 246 -2.69 36.52 5.86
N GLU A 247 -3.80 37.09 6.31
CA GLU A 247 -3.87 38.46 6.80
C GLU A 247 -3.07 38.61 8.09
N ALA A 248 -3.19 37.69 9.04
CA ALA A 248 -2.41 37.69 10.28
C ALA A 248 -0.90 37.53 10.05
N ALA A 249 -0.49 36.92 8.93
CA ALA A 249 0.91 36.77 8.53
C ALA A 249 1.46 37.98 7.73
N GLY A 250 0.67 39.06 7.54
CA GLY A 250 1.07 40.26 6.79
C GLY A 250 0.97 40.11 5.29
N VAL A 251 0.03 39.30 4.79
CA VAL A 251 -0.27 39.16 3.35
C VAL A 251 0.95 38.68 2.53
N PRO A 252 1.62 37.60 2.94
CA PRO A 252 2.82 37.12 2.27
C PRO A 252 2.51 36.63 0.84
N ALA A 253 3.38 36.93 -0.11
CA ALA A 253 3.31 36.44 -1.48
C ALA A 253 3.74 34.97 -1.58
N GLU A 254 4.68 34.54 -0.73
CA GLU A 254 5.28 33.21 -0.72
C GLU A 254 5.63 32.75 0.71
N GLY A 255 6.02 31.49 0.84
CA GLY A 255 6.45 30.93 2.11
C GLY A 255 5.49 29.88 2.67
N TRP A 256 5.81 29.35 3.85
CA TRP A 256 5.02 28.31 4.48
C TRP A 256 3.76 28.86 5.14
N VAL A 257 2.60 28.26 4.86
CA VAL A 257 1.36 28.53 5.60
C VAL A 257 1.50 28.14 7.07
N TRP A 258 2.25 27.07 7.32
CA TRP A 258 2.52 26.52 8.67
C TRP A 258 4.01 26.62 8.97
N SER A 259 4.53 27.81 9.09
CA SER A 259 5.92 28.05 9.49
C SER A 259 6.15 27.55 10.93
N ALA A 260 7.34 26.97 11.16
CA ALA A 260 7.77 26.49 12.48
C ALA A 260 9.30 26.53 12.60
N PRO A 261 9.86 26.65 13.81
CA PRO A 261 11.30 26.61 14.07
C PRO A 261 11.82 25.16 14.04
N THR A 262 11.59 24.48 12.92
CA THR A 262 12.08 23.12 12.63
C THR A 262 13.17 23.20 11.56
N ILE A 263 13.94 22.12 11.37
CA ILE A 263 14.98 22.06 10.32
C ILE A 263 14.36 22.29 8.94
N SER A 264 13.12 21.85 8.73
CA SER A 264 12.39 22.02 7.47
C SER A 264 11.73 23.41 7.32
N GLY A 265 11.70 24.23 8.35
CA GLY A 265 11.06 25.55 8.39
C GLY A 265 9.53 25.52 8.44
N HIS A 266 8.91 24.33 8.47
CA HIS A 266 7.46 24.12 8.48
C HIS A 266 7.04 23.08 9.53
N PHE A 267 5.74 22.89 9.73
CA PHE A 267 5.25 21.85 10.61
C PHE A 267 5.73 20.47 10.17
N GLU A 268 6.16 19.68 11.15
CA GLU A 268 6.55 18.29 10.98
C GLU A 268 5.51 17.36 11.63
N LYS A 269 5.63 16.07 11.35
CA LYS A 269 4.71 15.03 11.84
C LYS A 269 4.52 15.05 13.37
N SER A 270 5.51 15.51 14.11
CA SER A 270 5.48 15.59 15.58
C SER A 270 4.93 16.91 16.12
N THR A 271 4.89 17.99 15.33
CA THR A 271 4.59 19.36 15.79
C THR A 271 3.23 19.45 16.52
N LEU A 272 2.20 18.86 15.96
CA LEU A 272 0.85 18.93 16.55
C LEU A 272 0.51 17.76 17.49
N LYS A 273 1.44 16.82 17.73
CA LYS A 273 1.16 15.59 18.48
C LYS A 273 0.68 15.84 19.90
N LYS A 274 1.29 16.78 20.62
CA LYS A 274 0.91 17.11 22.01
C LYS A 274 -0.47 17.78 22.05
N GLN A 275 -0.73 18.75 21.17
CA GLN A 275 -2.01 19.45 21.05
C GLN A 275 -3.14 18.48 20.68
N HIS A 276 -2.91 17.59 19.70
CA HIS A 276 -3.86 16.58 19.27
C HIS A 276 -4.24 15.62 20.43
N LYS A 277 -3.25 15.13 21.20
CA LYS A 277 -3.50 14.29 22.37
C LYS A 277 -4.35 15.02 23.41
N LYS A 278 -4.07 16.31 23.66
CA LYS A 278 -4.83 17.15 24.60
C LYS A 278 -6.27 17.38 24.10
N ALA A 279 -6.46 17.71 22.82
CA ALA A 279 -7.77 17.90 22.21
C ALA A 279 -8.64 16.63 22.27
N LEU A 280 -8.08 15.45 21.96
CA LEU A 280 -8.77 14.16 22.12
C LEU A 280 -9.24 13.91 23.55
N LYS A 281 -8.40 14.23 24.56
CA LYS A 281 -8.76 14.05 25.96
C LYS A 281 -9.89 15.00 26.37
N HIS A 282 -9.84 16.27 25.97
CA HIS A 282 -10.84 17.27 26.34
C HIS A 282 -12.18 17.08 25.63
N SER A 283 -12.14 16.72 24.34
CA SER A 283 -13.35 16.47 23.54
C SER A 283 -14.09 15.18 23.92
N ARG A 284 -13.44 14.26 24.63
CA ARG A 284 -13.98 12.93 24.98
C ARG A 284 -14.48 12.13 23.76
N VAL A 285 -13.91 12.38 22.59
CA VAL A 285 -14.20 11.60 21.37
C VAL A 285 -13.36 10.34 21.34
N ARG A 286 -13.81 9.36 20.57
CA ARG A 286 -13.03 8.14 20.33
C ARG A 286 -11.64 8.52 19.81
N PRO A 287 -10.53 8.01 20.35
CA PRO A 287 -9.19 8.37 19.91
C PRO A 287 -8.95 8.03 18.44
N PHE A 288 -8.43 8.99 17.70
CA PHE A 288 -8.06 8.83 16.29
C PHE A 288 -6.71 9.52 15.99
N VAL A 289 -6.16 9.28 14.82
CA VAL A 289 -4.96 9.99 14.32
C VAL A 289 -5.38 11.05 13.30
N LEU A 290 -4.62 12.12 13.13
CA LEU A 290 -4.97 13.20 12.16
C LEU A 290 -5.22 12.68 10.74
N TYR A 291 -4.59 11.57 10.35
CA TYR A 291 -4.87 10.91 9.08
C TYR A 291 -6.32 10.39 8.95
N SER A 292 -6.98 10.09 10.08
CA SER A 292 -8.39 9.66 10.07
C SER A 292 -9.34 10.75 9.57
N LEU A 293 -8.97 12.04 9.70
CA LEU A 293 -9.76 13.16 9.15
C LEU A 293 -9.83 13.10 7.61
N ARG A 294 -8.72 12.77 6.97
CA ARG A 294 -8.71 12.49 5.53
C ARG A 294 -9.56 11.26 5.19
N HIS A 295 -9.45 10.20 5.98
CA HIS A 295 -10.27 9.00 5.77
C HIS A 295 -11.76 9.35 5.88
N THR A 296 -12.14 10.13 6.89
CA THR A 296 -13.50 10.64 7.08
C THR A 296 -13.99 11.45 5.88
N PHE A 297 -13.17 12.38 5.36
CA PHE A 297 -13.52 13.13 4.16
C PHE A 297 -13.80 12.24 2.96
N LEU A 298 -12.90 11.27 2.70
CA LEU A 298 -13.04 10.38 1.54
C LEU A 298 -14.26 9.46 1.66
N THR A 299 -14.57 8.98 2.87
CA THR A 299 -15.78 8.19 3.14
C THR A 299 -17.04 9.02 2.91
N ARG A 300 -17.14 10.22 3.50
CA ARG A 300 -18.26 11.13 3.28
C ARG A 300 -18.44 11.51 1.80
N LEU A 301 -17.33 11.70 1.09
CA LEU A 301 -17.37 11.99 -0.34
C LEU A 301 -17.87 10.78 -1.15
N GLY A 302 -17.47 9.57 -0.79
CA GLY A 302 -17.99 8.34 -1.39
C GLY A 302 -19.48 8.15 -1.10
N GLU A 303 -19.91 8.35 0.15
CA GLU A 303 -21.30 8.28 0.59
C GLU A 303 -22.20 9.35 -0.08
N SER A 304 -21.63 10.49 -0.49
CA SER A 304 -22.37 11.52 -1.25
C SER A 304 -22.59 11.18 -2.73
N GLY A 305 -22.24 9.98 -3.18
CA GLY A 305 -22.40 9.53 -4.56
C GLY A 305 -21.25 9.90 -5.50
N CYS A 306 -20.10 10.34 -4.97
CA CYS A 306 -18.92 10.59 -5.79
C CYS A 306 -18.37 9.28 -6.38
N ASP A 307 -18.11 9.26 -7.68
CA ASP A 307 -17.52 8.10 -8.35
C ASP A 307 -16.06 7.87 -7.94
N ALA A 308 -15.59 6.62 -8.11
CA ALA A 308 -14.26 6.21 -7.67
C ALA A 308 -13.11 6.92 -8.41
N TRP A 309 -13.30 7.37 -9.65
CA TRP A 309 -12.29 8.08 -10.42
C TRP A 309 -12.11 9.51 -9.95
N THR A 310 -13.23 10.23 -9.76
CA THR A 310 -13.25 11.57 -9.19
C THR A 310 -12.67 11.56 -7.77
N LEU A 311 -13.06 10.59 -6.97
CA LEU A 311 -12.52 10.40 -5.61
C LEU A 311 -11.02 10.11 -5.65
N ALA A 312 -10.54 9.26 -6.57
CA ALA A 312 -9.11 8.98 -6.74
C ALA A 312 -8.32 10.25 -7.10
N ARG A 313 -8.87 11.08 -7.98
CA ARG A 313 -8.27 12.35 -8.38
C ARG A 313 -8.18 13.34 -7.20
N ILE A 314 -9.26 13.50 -6.43
CA ILE A 314 -9.29 14.37 -5.25
C ILE A 314 -8.34 13.85 -4.18
N ALA A 315 -8.34 12.55 -3.93
CA ALA A 315 -7.45 11.89 -2.97
C ALA A 315 -5.97 11.89 -3.38
N GLY A 316 -5.67 12.01 -4.67
CA GLY A 316 -4.32 11.80 -5.21
C GLY A 316 -3.89 10.33 -5.03
N HIS A 317 -4.76 9.39 -5.38
CA HIS A 317 -4.47 7.97 -5.39
C HIS A 317 -3.88 7.58 -6.75
N SER A 318 -2.83 6.75 -6.75
CA SER A 318 -2.21 6.23 -7.97
C SER A 318 -2.99 5.09 -8.62
N SER A 319 -3.98 4.53 -7.92
CA SER A 319 -4.87 3.47 -8.40
C SER A 319 -6.29 3.73 -7.92
N VAL A 320 -7.26 3.57 -8.82
CA VAL A 320 -8.69 3.67 -8.50
C VAL A 320 -9.13 2.61 -7.49
N ALA A 321 -8.50 1.44 -7.48
CA ALA A 321 -8.77 0.40 -6.49
C ALA A 321 -8.59 0.86 -5.03
N MET A 322 -7.72 1.86 -4.78
CA MET A 322 -7.61 2.46 -3.45
C MET A 322 -8.82 3.32 -3.09
N SER A 323 -9.50 3.87 -4.07
CA SER A 323 -10.69 4.72 -3.88
C SER A 323 -11.98 3.92 -3.85
N ALA A 324 -12.03 2.78 -4.55
CA ALA A 324 -13.20 1.91 -4.60
C ALA A 324 -13.71 1.48 -3.22
N ARG A 325 -12.81 1.39 -2.22
CA ARG A 325 -13.17 1.08 -0.83
C ARG A 325 -14.07 2.13 -0.15
N TYR A 326 -14.14 3.35 -0.68
CA TYR A 326 -14.94 4.44 -0.14
C TYR A 326 -16.25 4.62 -0.89
N VAL A 327 -16.42 3.98 -2.04
CA VAL A 327 -17.58 4.12 -2.91
C VAL A 327 -18.40 2.84 -2.80
N HIS A 328 -19.53 2.95 -2.14
CA HIS A 328 -20.51 1.88 -2.05
C HIS A 328 -21.73 2.36 -2.86
N PRO A 329 -21.96 1.85 -4.09
CA PRO A 329 -23.14 2.21 -4.86
C PRO A 329 -24.38 1.79 -4.07
N SER A 330 -25.19 2.78 -3.64
CA SER A 330 -26.52 2.55 -3.12
C SER A 330 -27.50 2.28 -4.27
N GLU A 331 -28.61 1.61 -4.00
CA GLU A 331 -29.68 1.44 -5.00
C GLU A 331 -30.14 2.81 -5.54
N ASP A 332 -30.25 3.81 -4.66
CA ASP A 332 -30.61 5.18 -5.03
C ASP A 332 -29.59 5.82 -5.99
N ALA A 333 -28.29 5.56 -5.81
CA ALA A 333 -27.25 6.05 -6.72
C ALA A 333 -27.33 5.38 -8.10
N VAL A 334 -27.72 4.12 -8.17
CA VAL A 334 -27.95 3.38 -9.41
C VAL A 334 -29.19 3.95 -10.12
N LEU A 335 -30.29 4.13 -9.40
CA LEU A 335 -31.52 4.72 -9.93
C LEU A 335 -31.28 6.17 -10.45
N ALA A 336 -30.61 7.01 -9.66
CA ALA A 336 -30.26 8.37 -10.07
C ALA A 336 -29.32 8.42 -11.30
N ALA A 337 -28.50 7.39 -11.51
CA ALA A 337 -27.69 7.26 -12.71
C ALA A 337 -28.52 6.86 -13.93
N LEU A 338 -29.50 5.97 -13.77
CA LEU A 338 -30.44 5.58 -14.80
C LEU A 338 -31.36 6.73 -15.19
N ASP A 339 -31.86 7.50 -14.23
CA ASP A 339 -32.69 8.68 -14.46
C ASP A 339 -31.97 9.76 -15.30
N ARG A 340 -30.67 9.96 -15.04
CA ARG A 340 -29.84 10.86 -15.86
C ARG A 340 -29.70 10.39 -17.31
N LEU A 341 -29.62 9.08 -17.55
CA LEU A 341 -29.62 8.52 -18.91
C LEU A 341 -30.96 8.71 -19.60
N SER A 342 -32.07 8.53 -18.89
CA SER A 342 -33.43 8.72 -19.41
C SER A 342 -33.67 10.19 -19.81
N GLY A 343 -33.20 11.15 -19.02
CA GLY A 343 -33.28 12.58 -19.33
C GLY A 343 -32.50 13.02 -20.59
N HIS A 344 -31.46 12.27 -20.99
CA HIS A 344 -30.70 12.57 -22.21
C HIS A 344 -31.37 12.06 -23.49
N ASN A 345 -32.25 11.05 -23.38
CA ASN A 345 -32.96 10.50 -24.53
C ASN A 345 -34.21 11.31 -24.98
N PHE A 346 -34.68 12.27 -24.19
CA PHE A 346 -35.82 13.10 -24.52
C PHE A 346 -35.47 14.40 -25.31
N GLY A 347 -34.16 14.64 -25.57
CA GLY A 347 -33.70 15.82 -26.32
C GLY A 347 -33.68 15.68 -27.85
N HIS A 348 -34.07 14.53 -28.43
CA HIS A 348 -34.00 14.30 -29.89
C HIS A 348 -35.28 13.81 -30.55
N SER A 349 -36.47 14.01 -29.97
CA SER A 349 -37.71 13.72 -30.67
C SER A 349 -38.81 14.74 -30.36
N GLU A 350 -38.62 16.00 -30.74
CA GLU A 350 -39.71 16.92 -31.03
C GLU A 350 -39.64 17.28 -32.52
N ASN A 351 -40.29 16.47 -33.33
CA ASN A 351 -41.00 16.90 -34.54
C ASN A 351 -41.64 15.66 -35.22
N MET A 352 -42.82 15.30 -34.77
CA MET A 352 -43.85 14.69 -35.67
C MET A 352 -45.21 14.72 -34.97
N GLY A 353 -46.01 15.68 -35.45
CA GLY A 353 -47.43 15.52 -35.77
C GLY A 353 -48.42 15.15 -34.66
N GLU A 354 -49.16 16.17 -34.22
CA GLU A 354 -50.48 15.99 -33.61
C GLU A 354 -51.37 14.98 -34.36
N ARG A 355 -51.84 13.97 -33.65
CA ARG A 355 -53.16 13.38 -33.93
C ARG A 355 -53.86 13.01 -32.63
N ARG A 356 -54.88 13.84 -32.32
CA ARG A 356 -55.95 13.54 -31.37
C ARG A 356 -56.64 12.22 -31.74
N LEU A 357 -56.85 11.36 -30.76
CA LEU A 357 -58.01 10.49 -30.70
C LEU A 357 -58.39 10.36 -29.23
N ALA A 358 -59.59 10.87 -28.93
CA ALA A 358 -60.27 10.68 -27.68
C ALA A 358 -60.77 9.24 -27.58
N ALA A 359 -60.69 8.65 -26.43
CA ALA A 359 -61.52 7.50 -26.04
C ALA A 359 -61.76 7.52 -24.53
N GLU A 360 -63.01 7.37 -24.21
CA GLU A 360 -63.70 7.46 -22.93
C GLU A 360 -63.32 6.39 -21.90
N PRO A 361 -63.77 6.55 -20.62
CA PRO A 361 -63.45 5.67 -19.51
C PRO A 361 -64.39 4.49 -19.40
N LEU A 362 -63.90 3.33 -19.05
CA LEU A 362 -64.72 2.20 -18.65
C LEU A 362 -64.44 1.77 -17.20
N LEU A 363 -65.54 1.78 -16.51
CA LEU A 363 -65.92 1.37 -15.16
C LEU A 363 -65.27 0.11 -14.58
N SER A 364 -65.05 0.23 -13.29
CA SER A 364 -65.04 -0.73 -12.19
C SER A 364 -65.62 -2.13 -12.42
N SER A 365 -64.97 -3.15 -11.89
CA SER A 365 -65.60 -4.15 -11.04
C SER A 365 -64.60 -4.93 -10.22
N SER A 366 -64.90 -4.92 -8.93
CA SER A 366 -64.40 -5.76 -7.85
C SER A 366 -64.56 -7.27 -8.14
N ASN A 367 -63.59 -8.08 -7.74
CA ASN A 367 -63.91 -9.32 -7.06
C ASN A 367 -62.74 -9.85 -6.20
N GLN A 368 -63.07 -9.99 -4.93
CA GLN A 368 -62.39 -10.80 -3.93
C GLN A 368 -62.54 -12.29 -4.26
N LEU A 369 -61.54 -13.08 -3.87
CA LEU A 369 -61.66 -14.42 -3.23
C LEU A 369 -60.26 -15.06 -3.23
N SER A 370 -59.72 -15.20 -2.08
CA SER A 370 -59.58 -16.27 -1.09
C SER A 370 -58.46 -17.27 -1.38
N LYS A 371 -57.53 -17.28 -0.45
CA LYS A 371 -56.94 -18.38 0.35
C LYS A 371 -56.60 -19.73 -0.29
N ASP A 372 -55.47 -20.17 0.20
CA ASP A 372 -54.92 -21.51 0.38
C ASP A 372 -53.88 -21.91 -0.68
N GLY A 373 -52.70 -22.35 -0.38
CA GLY A 373 -52.10 -23.01 0.75
C GLY A 373 -50.97 -23.91 0.20
N ARG A 374 -49.88 -24.04 0.95
CA ARG A 374 -48.90 -25.16 0.90
C ARG A 374 -48.19 -25.39 -0.45
N GLY A 375 -46.94 -25.59 -0.50
CA GLY A 375 -45.92 -26.16 0.35
C GLY A 375 -44.75 -26.58 -0.49
N GLU A 376 -43.64 -26.65 0.19
CA GLU A 376 -42.44 -27.52 0.00
C GLU A 376 -41.56 -27.46 -1.24
N ARG A 377 -40.28 -27.12 -0.91
CA ARG A 377 -39.04 -27.81 -1.28
C ARG A 377 -38.71 -27.95 -2.78
N ILE A 378 -37.68 -27.36 -3.24
CA ILE A 378 -36.29 -27.94 -3.17
C ILE A 378 -35.33 -26.78 -3.12
#